data_436b7d3ac7ded70a38d7b65310e4cc4c
#
_entry.id   436b7d3ac7ded70a38d7b65310e4cc4c
#
_cell.length_a   1.000
_cell.length_b   1.000
_cell.length_c   1.000
_cell.angle_alpha   90.00
_cell.angle_beta   90.00
_cell.angle_gamma   90.00
#
_symmetry.space_group_name_H-M   'P 1'
#
loop_
_entity.id
_entity.type
_entity.pdbx_description
1 polymer ?
#
loop_
_entity_poly.entity_id
_entity_poly.type
_entity_poly.pdbx_seq_one_letter_code
_entity_poly.pdbx_strand_id
1 'polypeptide(L)'
;YPRLSETFIAQELLELQRRGLDYQIISLRHPTDRETHPVHREITASVSYLPEYLHQEPSRVLNGFRQARRLPGYAKARAIWLRDLRRDPTRNRIRRWGQAMVLATELPSDTTRLYAHFLHTPASVTRYAAILRGLPWCCSAHAKDIWTSPDWELQEKLSDLDWLVTCTETNARHLKSLAADPDRVALVYHGLDLERFPVPASR
;
A
#
# COMPACT_ATOMS: atom_id res chain seq x y z
N TYR A 1 0.96 -7.67 8.24
CA TYR A 1 1.61 -8.73 7.47
C TYR A 1 2.38 -9.64 8.42
N PRO A 2 2.42 -10.95 8.23
CA PRO A 2 1.66 -11.71 7.23
C PRO A 2 0.17 -11.88 7.58
N ARG A 3 -0.68 -12.22 6.57
CA ARG A 3 -2.09 -12.60 6.74
C ARG A 3 -2.41 -13.82 5.90
N LEU A 4 -3.14 -14.77 6.47
CA LEU A 4 -3.51 -16.03 5.79
C LEU A 4 -4.39 -15.78 4.55
N SER A 5 -5.27 -14.81 4.60
CA SER A 5 -6.19 -14.47 3.48
C SER A 5 -5.54 -13.73 2.32
N GLU A 6 -4.28 -13.34 2.43
CA GLU A 6 -3.56 -12.50 1.46
C GLU A 6 -2.39 -13.24 0.81
N THR A 7 -2.57 -14.54 0.53
CA THR A 7 -1.52 -15.39 -0.08
C THR A 7 -1.06 -14.93 -1.45
N PHE A 8 -1.92 -14.26 -2.22
CA PHE A 8 -1.57 -13.68 -3.51
C PHE A 8 -0.51 -12.57 -3.38
N ILE A 9 -0.57 -11.75 -2.30
CA ILE A 9 0.47 -10.75 -2.01
C ILE A 9 1.79 -11.46 -1.69
N ALA A 10 1.76 -12.53 -0.88
CA ALA A 10 2.96 -13.26 -0.53
C ALA A 10 3.59 -13.95 -1.76
N GLN A 11 2.78 -14.47 -2.69
CA GLN A 11 3.27 -15.03 -3.94
C GLN A 11 3.92 -13.96 -4.83
N GLU A 12 3.30 -12.79 -4.96
CA GLU A 12 3.87 -11.67 -5.69
C GLU A 12 5.21 -11.22 -5.09
N LEU A 13 5.27 -11.03 -3.77
CA LEU A 13 6.49 -10.64 -3.07
C LEU A 13 7.62 -11.66 -3.26
N LEU A 14 7.30 -12.96 -3.15
CA LEU A 14 8.28 -14.01 -3.37
C LEU A 14 8.82 -14.02 -4.79
N GLU A 15 7.93 -13.81 -5.80
CA GLU A 15 8.36 -13.73 -7.19
C GLU A 15 9.22 -12.50 -7.48
N LEU A 16 8.91 -11.36 -6.88
CA LEU A 16 9.73 -10.16 -6.98
C LEU A 16 11.13 -10.39 -6.37
N GLN A 17 11.19 -11.06 -5.21
CA GLN A 17 12.45 -11.45 -4.58
C GLN A 17 13.26 -12.40 -5.47
N ARG A 18 12.63 -13.43 -6.05
CA ARG A 18 13.29 -14.38 -6.97
C ARG A 18 13.85 -13.71 -8.22
N ARG A 19 13.24 -12.61 -8.66
CA ARG A 19 13.70 -11.78 -9.78
C ARG A 19 14.78 -10.75 -9.38
N GLY A 20 15.22 -10.78 -8.11
CA GLY A 20 16.30 -9.92 -7.63
C GLY A 20 15.88 -8.50 -7.30
N LEU A 21 14.56 -8.24 -7.12
CA LEU A 21 14.10 -6.94 -6.64
C LEU A 21 14.42 -6.80 -5.14
N ASP A 22 15.13 -5.75 -4.78
CA ASP A 22 15.38 -5.39 -3.38
C ASP A 22 14.22 -4.54 -2.84
N TYR A 23 13.59 -5.00 -1.77
CA TYR A 23 12.45 -4.32 -1.17
C TYR A 23 12.31 -4.60 0.33
N GLN A 24 11.65 -3.70 1.02
CA GLN A 24 11.25 -3.82 2.41
C GLN A 24 9.71 -3.85 2.52
N ILE A 25 9.18 -4.66 3.41
CA ILE A 25 7.75 -4.72 3.69
C ILE A 25 7.41 -3.78 4.84
N ILE A 26 6.50 -2.84 4.59
CA ILE A 26 5.97 -1.95 5.62
C ILE A 26 4.51 -2.31 5.89
N SER A 27 4.25 -2.83 7.08
CA SER A 27 2.89 -3.21 7.49
C SER A 27 2.25 -2.12 8.36
N LEU A 28 1.01 -1.76 8.03
CA LEU A 28 0.22 -0.79 8.79
C LEU A 28 -0.32 -1.34 10.12
N ARG A 29 -0.22 -2.65 10.32
CA ARG A 29 -0.76 -3.39 11.47
C ARG A 29 0.11 -4.59 11.80
N HIS A 30 0.14 -4.95 13.07
CA HIS A 30 0.69 -6.25 13.48
C HIS A 30 -0.19 -7.40 12.99
N PRO A 31 0.39 -8.58 12.75
CA PRO A 31 -0.38 -9.77 12.36
C PRO A 31 -1.33 -10.17 13.50
N THR A 32 -2.55 -10.53 13.12
CA THR A 32 -3.55 -11.07 14.06
C THR A 32 -3.66 -12.58 13.97
N ASP A 33 -3.18 -13.15 12.86
CA ASP A 33 -3.20 -14.59 12.62
C ASP A 33 -2.04 -15.27 13.36
N ARG A 34 -2.34 -16.36 14.06
CA ARG A 34 -1.31 -17.15 14.79
C ARG A 34 -0.48 -18.02 13.86
N GLU A 35 -1.06 -18.39 12.73
CA GLU A 35 -0.43 -19.24 11.73
C GLU A 35 -0.08 -18.43 10.48
N THR A 36 0.94 -18.89 9.77
CA THR A 36 1.38 -18.30 8.51
C THR A 36 1.42 -19.37 7.43
N HIS A 37 1.06 -18.97 6.21
CA HIS A 37 1.20 -19.86 5.05
C HIS A 37 2.69 -20.15 4.77
N PRO A 38 3.09 -21.36 4.32
CA PRO A 38 4.49 -21.69 4.01
C PRO A 38 5.21 -20.67 3.14
N VAL A 39 4.54 -20.07 2.17
CA VAL A 39 5.10 -19.04 1.27
C VAL A 39 5.70 -17.84 2.04
N HIS A 40 5.13 -17.45 3.18
CA HIS A 40 5.66 -16.36 3.98
C HIS A 40 7.04 -16.64 4.59
N ARG A 41 7.39 -17.92 4.79
CA ARG A 41 8.70 -18.33 5.33
C ARG A 41 9.83 -18.27 4.31
N GLU A 42 9.48 -18.23 3.02
CA GLU A 42 10.43 -18.12 1.91
C GLU A 42 10.82 -16.68 1.62
N ILE A 43 10.02 -15.71 2.11
CA ILE A 43 10.28 -14.27 1.93
C ILE A 43 11.30 -13.83 2.97
N THR A 44 12.44 -13.32 2.50
CA THR A 44 13.57 -12.89 3.34
C THR A 44 13.60 -11.38 3.58
N ALA A 45 12.75 -10.62 2.87
CA ALA A 45 12.65 -9.17 3.01
C ALA A 45 12.28 -8.78 4.45
N SER A 46 12.92 -7.72 4.94
CA SER A 46 12.65 -7.19 6.28
C SER A 46 11.23 -6.64 6.38
N VAL A 47 10.59 -6.87 7.53
CA VAL A 47 9.24 -6.35 7.82
C VAL A 47 9.32 -5.31 8.92
N SER A 48 8.82 -4.12 8.66
CA SER A 48 8.65 -3.06 9.65
C SER A 48 7.17 -2.75 9.86
N TYR A 49 6.80 -2.40 11.08
CA TYR A 49 5.42 -2.11 11.45
C TYR A 49 5.26 -0.63 11.79
N LEU A 50 4.26 0.01 11.21
CA LEU A 50 3.85 1.34 11.61
C LEU A 50 2.95 1.28 12.85
N PRO A 51 2.85 2.36 13.64
CA PRO A 51 1.90 2.44 14.74
C PRO A 51 0.48 2.14 14.25
N GLU A 52 -0.13 1.04 14.72
CA GLU A 52 -1.49 0.69 14.31
C GLU A 52 -2.47 1.77 14.75
N TYR A 53 -2.32 2.24 16.00
CA TYR A 53 -2.99 3.43 16.52
C TYR A 53 -1.94 4.42 17.03
N LEU A 54 -2.12 5.70 16.72
CA LEU A 54 -1.12 6.74 17.00
C LEU A 54 -0.78 6.89 18.50
N HIS A 55 -1.73 6.56 19.37
CA HIS A 55 -1.55 6.63 20.83
C HIS A 55 -0.70 5.48 21.40
N GLN A 56 -0.47 4.41 20.65
CA GLN A 56 0.37 3.28 21.10
C GLN A 56 1.85 3.63 21.10
N GLU A 57 2.29 4.50 20.19
CA GLU A 57 3.67 4.94 20.03
C GLU A 57 3.77 6.48 19.92
N PRO A 58 3.33 7.23 20.95
CA PRO A 58 3.20 8.69 20.86
C PRO A 58 4.50 9.42 20.61
N SER A 59 5.62 8.94 21.18
CA SER A 59 6.95 9.50 20.96
C SER A 59 7.42 9.35 19.51
N ARG A 60 7.19 8.17 18.90
CA ARG A 60 7.52 7.88 17.51
C ARG A 60 6.70 8.75 16.55
N VAL A 61 5.39 8.88 16.81
CA VAL A 61 4.49 9.74 16.04
C VAL A 61 4.88 11.20 16.14
N LEU A 62 5.21 11.69 17.36
CA LEU A 62 5.64 13.07 17.55
C LEU A 62 6.99 13.36 16.86
N ASN A 63 7.91 12.42 16.90
CA ASN A 63 9.18 12.53 16.19
C ASN A 63 8.95 12.56 14.67
N GLY A 64 8.13 11.63 14.16
CA GLY A 64 7.71 11.61 12.76
C GLY A 64 7.09 12.94 12.31
N PHE A 65 6.19 13.53 13.12
CA PHE A 65 5.62 14.85 12.85
C PHE A 65 6.68 15.95 12.78
N ARG A 66 7.59 16.00 13.75
CA ARG A 66 8.65 17.03 13.79
C ARG A 66 9.58 16.96 12.59
N GLN A 67 9.97 15.75 12.18
CA GLN A 67 10.85 15.53 11.04
C GLN A 67 10.12 15.76 9.72
N ALA A 68 8.90 15.23 9.56
CA ALA A 68 8.10 15.38 8.34
C ALA A 68 7.86 16.85 7.96
N ARG A 69 7.73 17.75 8.94
CA ARG A 69 7.59 19.19 8.71
C ARG A 69 8.78 19.83 7.98
N ARG A 70 9.93 19.15 7.97
CA ARG A 70 11.15 19.60 7.28
C ARG A 70 11.27 19.04 5.87
N LEU A 71 10.42 18.08 5.50
CA LEU A 71 10.44 17.48 4.18
C LEU A 71 9.89 18.46 3.13
N PRO A 72 10.44 18.45 1.90
CA PRO A 72 10.07 19.41 0.86
C PRO A 72 8.60 19.32 0.46
N GLY A 73 8.01 18.13 0.51
CA GLY A 73 6.61 17.88 0.16
C GLY A 73 5.60 18.17 1.27
N TYR A 74 6.02 18.62 2.46
CA TYR A 74 5.12 18.74 3.61
C TYR A 74 3.92 19.64 3.38
N ALA A 75 4.12 20.83 2.81
CA ALA A 75 3.04 21.77 2.57
C ALA A 75 1.98 21.19 1.61
N LYS A 76 2.42 20.56 0.52
CA LYS A 76 1.57 19.89 -0.47
C LYS A 76 0.81 18.71 0.16
N ALA A 77 1.51 17.81 0.83
CA ALA A 77 0.89 16.63 1.46
C ALA A 77 -0.13 17.02 2.53
N ARG A 78 0.19 18.03 3.37
CA ARG A 78 -0.73 18.56 4.38
C ARG A 78 -1.99 19.19 3.75
N ALA A 79 -1.84 19.94 2.68
CA ALA A 79 -2.99 20.54 1.99
C ALA A 79 -3.93 19.46 1.43
N ILE A 80 -3.39 18.41 0.82
CA ILE A 80 -4.14 17.26 0.32
C ILE A 80 -4.84 16.56 1.49
N TRP A 81 -4.11 16.21 2.54
CA TRP A 81 -4.70 15.57 3.71
C TRP A 81 -5.83 16.39 4.35
N LEU A 82 -5.68 17.72 4.48
CA LEU A 82 -6.73 18.61 5.02
C LEU A 82 -7.97 18.62 4.13
N ARG A 83 -7.80 18.60 2.81
CA ARG A 83 -8.91 18.49 1.85
C ARG A 83 -9.64 17.16 2.01
N ASP A 84 -8.88 16.06 2.10
CA ASP A 84 -9.42 14.72 2.30
C ASP A 84 -10.13 14.60 3.65
N LEU A 85 -9.58 15.22 4.72
CA LEU A 85 -10.18 15.25 6.05
C LEU A 85 -11.51 16.04 6.08
N ARG A 86 -11.65 17.10 5.27
CA ARG A 86 -12.92 17.84 5.15
C ARG A 86 -14.01 17.01 4.47
N ARG A 87 -13.63 16.13 3.53
CA ARG A 87 -14.57 15.23 2.83
C ARG A 87 -14.92 13.99 3.63
N ASP A 88 -13.97 13.51 4.43
CA ASP A 88 -14.10 12.32 5.29
C ASP A 88 -13.52 12.62 6.69
N PRO A 89 -14.28 13.32 7.59
CA PRO A 89 -13.81 13.77 8.89
C PRO A 89 -13.77 12.63 9.93
N THR A 90 -12.99 11.59 9.66
CA THR A 90 -12.88 10.40 10.51
C THR A 90 -11.56 10.33 11.26
N ARG A 91 -11.57 9.67 12.43
CA ARG A 91 -10.36 9.31 13.18
C ARG A 91 -9.39 8.48 12.34
N ASN A 92 -9.93 7.71 11.40
CA ASN A 92 -9.14 6.90 10.49
C ASN A 92 -8.31 7.78 9.53
N ARG A 93 -8.86 8.91 9.05
CA ARG A 93 -8.12 9.86 8.21
C ARG A 93 -6.97 10.52 8.97
N ILE A 94 -7.15 10.83 10.24
CA ILE A 94 -6.08 11.33 11.11
C ILE A 94 -5.00 10.28 11.32
N ARG A 95 -5.39 9.02 11.54
CA ARG A 95 -4.46 7.90 11.68
C ARG A 95 -3.60 7.72 10.43
N ARG A 96 -4.21 7.73 9.23
CA ARG A 96 -3.49 7.61 7.94
C ARG A 96 -2.42 8.70 7.80
N TRP A 97 -2.72 9.92 8.21
CA TRP A 97 -1.75 11.02 8.20
C TRP A 97 -0.59 10.80 9.16
N GLY A 98 -0.87 10.40 10.40
CA GLY A 98 0.17 10.06 11.38
C GLY A 98 1.07 8.92 10.90
N GLN A 99 0.50 7.84 10.38
CA GLN A 99 1.24 6.72 9.79
C GLN A 99 2.10 7.17 8.60
N ALA A 100 1.58 8.04 7.75
CA ALA A 100 2.34 8.55 6.60
C ALA A 100 3.54 9.41 7.01
N MET A 101 3.42 10.22 8.07
CA MET A 101 4.54 11.00 8.61
C MET A 101 5.64 10.11 9.18
N VAL A 102 5.26 9.07 9.94
CA VAL A 102 6.21 8.07 10.46
C VAL A 102 6.89 7.36 9.29
N LEU A 103 6.12 6.83 8.35
CA LEU A 103 6.65 6.17 7.16
C LEU A 103 7.66 7.06 6.42
N ALA A 104 7.26 8.28 6.06
CA ALA A 104 8.11 9.19 5.30
C ALA A 104 9.45 9.51 5.98
N THR A 105 9.50 9.50 7.30
CA THR A 105 10.70 9.83 8.07
C THR A 105 11.57 8.64 8.39
N GLU A 106 11.03 7.43 8.34
CA GLU A 106 11.75 6.18 8.63
C GLU A 106 12.18 5.43 7.36
N LEU A 107 11.69 5.82 6.19
CA LEU A 107 12.16 5.25 4.91
C LEU A 107 13.66 5.49 4.73
N PRO A 108 14.40 4.47 4.28
CA PRO A 108 15.80 4.62 3.86
C PRO A 108 15.99 5.76 2.84
N SER A 109 17.16 6.37 2.84
CA SER A 109 17.47 7.50 1.94
C SER A 109 17.54 7.10 0.46
N ASP A 110 17.85 5.85 0.18
CA ASP A 110 17.97 5.21 -1.12
C ASP A 110 16.66 4.63 -1.65
N THR A 111 15.56 4.80 -0.90
CA THR A 111 14.23 4.40 -1.39
C THR A 111 13.90 5.12 -2.69
N THR A 112 13.61 4.36 -3.74
CA THR A 112 13.33 4.90 -5.08
C THR A 112 11.84 4.96 -5.41
N ARG A 113 11.01 4.10 -4.82
CA ARG A 113 9.57 3.99 -5.10
C ARG A 113 8.82 3.41 -3.92
N LEU A 114 7.53 3.77 -3.81
CA LEU A 114 6.60 3.13 -2.88
C LEU A 114 5.55 2.33 -3.65
N TYR A 115 5.24 1.13 -3.15
CA TYR A 115 4.21 0.27 -3.73
C TYR A 115 3.19 -0.10 -2.65
N ALA A 116 1.93 0.23 -2.88
CA ALA A 116 0.84 -0.06 -1.97
C ALA A 116 0.03 -1.27 -2.44
N HIS A 117 -0.20 -2.23 -1.55
CA HIS A 117 -1.27 -3.20 -1.73
C HIS A 117 -2.55 -2.64 -1.09
N PHE A 118 -3.63 -2.64 -1.85
CA PHE A 118 -4.95 -2.08 -1.54
C PHE A 118 -5.07 -0.55 -1.69
N LEU A 119 -6.03 -0.17 -2.50
CA LEU A 119 -6.29 1.22 -2.90
C LEU A 119 -6.95 2.08 -1.79
N HIS A 120 -7.43 1.48 -0.70
CA HIS A 120 -8.04 2.21 0.42
C HIS A 120 -6.99 2.80 1.40
N THR A 121 -6.90 2.31 2.65
CA THR A 121 -6.03 2.85 3.70
C THR A 121 -4.54 2.77 3.36
N PRO A 122 -3.99 1.63 2.88
CA PRO A 122 -2.58 1.56 2.51
C PRO A 122 -2.20 2.59 1.44
N ALA A 123 -2.98 2.70 0.37
CA ALA A 123 -2.71 3.69 -0.67
C ALA A 123 -2.79 5.14 -0.16
N SER A 124 -3.67 5.45 0.79
CA SER A 124 -3.69 6.80 1.38
C SER A 124 -2.43 7.12 2.18
N VAL A 125 -1.94 6.17 2.98
CA VAL A 125 -0.69 6.31 3.74
C VAL A 125 0.49 6.44 2.79
N THR A 126 0.57 5.58 1.78
CA THR A 126 1.62 5.60 0.75
C THR A 126 1.61 6.91 -0.04
N ARG A 127 0.45 7.36 -0.51
CA ARG A 127 0.29 8.63 -1.24
C ARG A 127 0.83 9.82 -0.44
N TYR A 128 0.42 9.96 0.82
CA TYR A 128 0.91 11.06 1.64
C TYR A 128 2.41 10.96 1.90
N ALA A 129 2.94 9.76 2.18
CA ALA A 129 4.37 9.55 2.41
C ALA A 129 5.20 9.81 1.14
N ALA A 130 4.71 9.36 -0.02
CA ALA A 130 5.33 9.62 -1.31
C ALA A 130 5.42 11.11 -1.61
N ILE A 131 4.33 11.87 -1.41
CA ILE A 131 4.33 13.32 -1.59
C ILE A 131 5.28 14.00 -0.60
N LEU A 132 5.31 13.59 0.68
CA LEU A 132 6.23 14.12 1.69
C LEU A 132 7.69 13.99 1.25
N ARG A 133 8.07 12.85 0.66
CA ARG A 133 9.43 12.53 0.23
C ARG A 133 9.75 12.96 -1.21
N GLY A 134 8.73 13.29 -2.02
CA GLY A 134 8.90 13.51 -3.44
C GLY A 134 9.22 12.23 -4.22
N LEU A 135 8.70 11.08 -3.77
CA LEU A 135 8.90 9.76 -4.39
C LEU A 135 7.76 9.39 -5.32
N PRO A 136 8.01 8.66 -6.40
CA PRO A 136 6.97 8.02 -7.18
C PRO A 136 6.32 6.89 -6.37
N TRP A 137 5.04 6.60 -6.67
CA TRP A 137 4.34 5.50 -6.05
C TRP A 137 3.37 4.81 -6.99
N CYS A 138 3.06 3.58 -6.71
CA CYS A 138 2.14 2.74 -7.47
C CYS A 138 1.29 1.87 -6.54
N CYS A 139 0.30 1.19 -7.09
CA CYS A 139 -0.67 0.44 -6.30
C CYS A 139 -1.15 -0.83 -6.98
N SER A 140 -1.42 -1.88 -6.18
CA SER A 140 -2.20 -3.04 -6.55
C SER A 140 -3.57 -2.96 -5.86
N ALA A 141 -4.65 -2.97 -6.65
CA ALA A 141 -6.03 -2.88 -6.17
C ALA A 141 -6.82 -4.16 -6.51
N HIS A 142 -7.67 -4.63 -5.58
CA HIS A 142 -8.20 -5.99 -5.70
C HIS A 142 -9.72 -6.06 -5.79
N ALA A 143 -10.45 -5.67 -4.75
CA ALA A 143 -11.91 -5.73 -4.74
C ALA A 143 -12.51 -4.74 -3.72
N LYS A 144 -12.54 -5.12 -2.43
CA LYS A 144 -13.16 -4.30 -1.38
C LYS A 144 -12.58 -2.90 -1.30
N ASP A 145 -11.30 -2.76 -1.51
CA ASP A 145 -10.55 -1.50 -1.51
C ASP A 145 -10.95 -0.56 -2.66
N ILE A 146 -11.53 -1.10 -3.73
CA ILE A 146 -12.09 -0.35 -4.85
C ILE A 146 -13.55 0.00 -4.53
N TRP A 147 -14.39 -1.03 -4.31
CA TRP A 147 -15.83 -0.89 -4.25
C TRP A 147 -16.39 -0.26 -2.95
N THR A 148 -15.57 -0.13 -1.91
CA THR A 148 -15.93 0.56 -0.66
C THR A 148 -15.28 1.93 -0.50
N SER A 149 -14.50 2.37 -1.48
CA SER A 149 -13.89 3.70 -1.51
C SER A 149 -14.75 4.66 -2.34
N PRO A 150 -14.94 5.92 -1.94
CA PRO A 150 -15.69 6.87 -2.73
C PRO A 150 -14.92 7.27 -4.00
N ASP A 151 -15.63 7.53 -5.09
CA ASP A 151 -15.05 7.84 -6.40
C ASP A 151 -14.05 9.01 -6.35
N TRP A 152 -14.33 10.05 -5.58
CA TRP A 152 -13.41 11.19 -5.44
C TRP A 152 -12.03 10.78 -4.89
N GLU A 153 -12.01 9.81 -3.96
CA GLU A 153 -10.77 9.31 -3.37
C GLU A 153 -10.00 8.43 -4.36
N LEU A 154 -10.73 7.61 -5.15
CA LEU A 154 -10.15 6.81 -6.23
C LEU A 154 -9.56 7.70 -7.31
N GLN A 155 -10.32 8.69 -7.82
CA GLN A 155 -9.88 9.63 -8.85
C GLN A 155 -8.60 10.37 -8.45
N GLU A 156 -8.53 10.86 -7.22
CA GLU A 156 -7.36 11.59 -6.73
C GLU A 156 -6.12 10.70 -6.58
N LYS A 157 -6.29 9.45 -6.16
CA LYS A 157 -5.19 8.50 -6.10
C LYS A 157 -4.70 8.13 -7.49
N LEU A 158 -5.63 7.87 -8.41
CA LEU A 158 -5.32 7.57 -9.82
C LEU A 158 -4.61 8.72 -10.53
N SER A 159 -4.87 9.97 -10.13
CA SER A 159 -4.15 11.13 -10.70
C SER A 159 -2.72 11.28 -10.18
N ASP A 160 -2.43 10.79 -8.99
CA ASP A 160 -1.14 10.98 -8.30
C ASP A 160 -0.17 9.80 -8.44
N LEU A 161 -0.67 8.57 -8.70
CA LEU A 161 0.19 7.38 -8.85
C LEU A 161 0.77 7.28 -10.27
N ASP A 162 1.88 6.57 -10.41
CA ASP A 162 2.49 6.32 -11.71
C ASP A 162 1.69 5.25 -12.48
N TRP A 163 1.34 4.15 -11.82
CA TRP A 163 0.55 3.07 -12.39
C TRP A 163 -0.20 2.28 -11.30
N LEU A 164 -1.29 1.64 -11.72
CA LEU A 164 -2.07 0.74 -10.89
C LEU A 164 -2.32 -0.57 -11.63
N VAL A 165 -2.23 -1.68 -10.90
CA VAL A 165 -2.65 -2.99 -11.39
C VAL A 165 -3.89 -3.47 -10.64
N THR A 166 -4.76 -4.19 -11.34
CA THR A 166 -5.91 -4.89 -10.73
C THR A 166 -6.13 -6.24 -11.39
N CYS A 167 -6.82 -7.14 -10.70
CA CYS A 167 -6.85 -8.55 -11.05
C CYS A 167 -8.13 -9.02 -11.75
N THR A 168 -9.08 -8.12 -12.06
CA THR A 168 -10.30 -8.47 -12.79
C THR A 168 -10.66 -7.40 -13.84
N GLU A 169 -11.28 -7.84 -14.94
CA GLU A 169 -11.74 -6.96 -16.01
C GLU A 169 -12.75 -5.92 -15.49
N THR A 170 -13.64 -6.32 -14.60
CA THR A 170 -14.64 -5.42 -14.00
C THR A 170 -14.00 -4.29 -13.22
N ASN A 171 -12.99 -4.62 -12.39
CA ASN A 171 -12.24 -3.62 -11.65
C ASN A 171 -11.45 -2.69 -12.60
N ALA A 172 -10.79 -3.26 -13.60
CA ALA A 172 -10.00 -2.49 -14.56
C ALA A 172 -10.90 -1.49 -15.32
N ARG A 173 -12.04 -1.91 -15.78
CA ARG A 173 -13.02 -1.05 -16.48
C ARG A 173 -13.52 0.08 -15.59
N HIS A 174 -13.88 -0.24 -14.34
CA HIS A 174 -14.34 0.77 -13.39
C HIS A 174 -13.23 1.80 -13.08
N LEU A 175 -12.03 1.34 -12.74
CA LEU A 175 -10.92 2.24 -12.41
C LEU A 175 -10.49 3.10 -13.62
N LYS A 176 -10.48 2.51 -14.83
CA LYS A 176 -10.23 3.26 -16.08
C LYS A 176 -11.27 4.36 -16.32
N SER A 177 -12.53 4.11 -15.98
CA SER A 177 -13.58 5.13 -16.12
C SER A 177 -13.45 6.31 -15.15
N LEU A 178 -12.73 6.12 -14.04
CA LEU A 178 -12.46 7.14 -13.04
C LEU A 178 -11.12 7.86 -13.25
N ALA A 179 -10.19 7.24 -13.97
CA ALA A 179 -8.86 7.78 -14.18
C ALA A 179 -8.85 8.89 -15.25
N ALA A 180 -8.14 9.98 -14.99
CA ALA A 180 -7.88 11.00 -16.00
C ALA A 180 -6.96 10.48 -17.13
N ASP A 181 -6.10 9.51 -16.79
CA ASP A 181 -5.24 8.76 -17.71
C ASP A 181 -5.52 7.26 -17.54
N PRO A 182 -6.39 6.66 -18.37
CA PRO A 182 -6.74 5.25 -18.28
C PRO A 182 -5.57 4.28 -18.51
N ASP A 183 -4.51 4.71 -19.19
CA ASP A 183 -3.35 3.88 -19.50
C ASP A 183 -2.50 3.58 -18.25
N ARG A 184 -2.68 4.36 -17.18
CA ARG A 184 -2.09 4.07 -15.87
C ARG A 184 -2.71 2.85 -15.17
N VAL A 185 -3.86 2.36 -15.64
CA VAL A 185 -4.56 1.21 -15.05
C VAL A 185 -4.37 -0.02 -15.94
N ALA A 186 -3.66 -1.01 -15.43
CA ALA A 186 -3.43 -2.27 -16.11
C ALA A 186 -4.20 -3.43 -15.48
N LEU A 187 -4.71 -4.33 -16.32
CA LEU A 187 -5.26 -5.61 -15.89
C LEU A 187 -4.13 -6.64 -15.82
N VAL A 188 -3.87 -7.17 -14.64
CA VAL A 188 -2.88 -8.22 -14.41
C VAL A 188 -3.52 -9.28 -13.51
N TYR A 189 -3.80 -10.44 -14.08
CA TYR A 189 -4.36 -11.57 -13.32
C TYR A 189 -3.34 -12.10 -12.32
N HIS A 190 -3.82 -12.53 -11.14
CA HIS A 190 -2.95 -13.19 -10.17
C HIS A 190 -2.43 -14.50 -10.77
N GLY A 191 -1.11 -14.67 -10.73
CA GLY A 191 -0.47 -15.93 -11.04
C GLY A 191 -0.67 -16.96 -9.93
N LEU A 192 -0.68 -18.24 -10.29
CA LEU A 192 -0.70 -19.35 -9.38
C LEU A 192 0.52 -20.23 -9.68
N ASP A 193 1.30 -20.53 -8.66
CA ASP A 193 2.39 -21.50 -8.77
C ASP A 193 1.81 -22.91 -8.80
N LEU A 194 1.65 -23.47 -9.99
CA LEU A 194 1.03 -24.78 -10.20
C LEU A 194 1.87 -25.92 -9.65
N GLU A 195 3.18 -25.76 -9.49
CA GLU A 195 4.05 -26.81 -8.91
C GLU A 195 3.74 -27.06 -7.43
N ARG A 196 3.10 -26.11 -6.76
CA ARG A 196 2.61 -26.25 -5.38
C ARG A 196 1.34 -27.10 -5.25
N PHE A 197 0.74 -27.47 -6.37
CA PHE A 197 -0.48 -28.28 -6.42
C PHE A 197 -0.17 -29.60 -7.13
N PRO A 198 0.28 -30.65 -6.41
CA PRO A 198 0.57 -31.94 -7.02
C PRO A 198 -0.70 -32.50 -7.71
N VAL A 199 -0.55 -32.87 -8.96
CA VAL A 199 -1.62 -33.56 -9.70
C VAL A 199 -1.92 -34.86 -8.95
N PRO A 200 -3.19 -35.14 -8.57
CA PRO A 200 -3.53 -36.40 -7.95
C PRO A 200 -3.09 -37.54 -8.88
N ALA A 201 -2.41 -38.55 -8.32
CA ALA A 201 -2.12 -39.74 -9.09
C ALA A 201 -3.45 -40.28 -9.66
N SER A 202 -3.50 -40.51 -10.96
CA SER A 202 -4.67 -41.15 -11.60
C SER A 202 -4.93 -42.46 -10.90
N ARG A 203 -6.15 -42.61 -10.38
CA ARG A 203 -6.61 -43.92 -9.83
C ARG A 203 -6.73 -44.95 -10.93
#